data_025e56e5eeb3a84ca531aea0302ade70
#
_entry.id   025e56e5eeb3a84ca531aea0302ade70
#
_cell.length_a   1.000
_cell.length_b   1.000
_cell.length_c   1.000
_cell.angle_alpha   90.00
_cell.angle_beta   90.00
_cell.angle_gamma   90.00
#
_symmetry.space_group_name_H-M   'P 1'
#
loop_
_entity.id
_entity.type
_entity.pdbx_description
1 polymer ?
#
loop_
_entity_poly.entity_id
_entity_poly.type
_entity_poly.pdbx_seq_one_letter_code
_entity_poly.pdbx_strand_id
1 'polypeptide(L)'
;MTKSNTKNNTVNHTGLKILRPDQIKAGLDQYVIGQEEAKITLSVAAYNHYKRVTDSLLGSGDVELEKSNVILLGETGCGKTYLVQTLAKLLDVPFHIQDCTKLTASGYVGSDVEECLVGLLRNCDYNISKAEYGIVMLDEGDKIAKKDQNPSITRDVSGECVQQSLLKIVEGDIVGVQAQGGRKHPYAECIPINTKNILFILSGAFVGIDEIVAARIGKGAQRIGFTGQTEAPQTKGSLYGKVQPRDLISFGLIPELVGRFPVVSHVDPLDTKALEQILTEPKNALVRQYVALLESDGIRLDFDRKALHAIAERASESGTGARALRGIMERVMRDIMFTAPLLATQGQKSIRITGKTVELALQDSA
;
A
#
# COMPACT_ATOMS: atom_id res chain seq x y z
N MET A 1 29.84 16.76 -33.53
CA MET A 1 28.92 17.57 -32.65
C MET A 1 28.13 16.62 -31.79
N THR A 2 28.65 16.31 -30.65
CA THR A 2 28.10 15.40 -29.64
C THR A 2 27.13 16.19 -28.74
N LYS A 3 25.84 15.88 -28.86
CA LYS A 3 24.83 16.43 -27.92
C LYS A 3 24.90 15.67 -26.60
N SER A 4 25.40 16.35 -25.58
CA SER A 4 25.40 15.92 -24.20
C SER A 4 23.95 15.77 -23.70
N ASN A 5 23.57 14.56 -23.30
CA ASN A 5 22.34 14.28 -22.57
C ASN A 5 22.49 14.83 -21.13
N THR A 6 22.05 16.03 -20.92
CA THR A 6 22.00 16.65 -19.59
C THR A 6 20.87 15.98 -18.81
N LYS A 7 21.23 15.22 -17.77
CA LYS A 7 20.32 14.69 -16.77
C LYS A 7 19.69 15.88 -16.02
N ASN A 8 18.47 16.28 -16.38
CA ASN A 8 17.70 17.24 -15.61
C ASN A 8 17.13 16.59 -14.35
N ASN A 9 17.96 16.42 -13.33
CA ASN A 9 17.51 16.29 -11.95
C ASN A 9 17.43 17.72 -11.38
N THR A 10 16.28 18.36 -11.50
CA THR A 10 16.01 19.63 -10.83
C THR A 10 15.81 19.36 -9.35
N VAL A 11 16.85 19.53 -8.55
CA VAL A 11 16.74 19.60 -7.08
C VAL A 11 16.25 21.02 -6.78
N ASN A 12 14.98 21.14 -6.40
CA ASN A 12 14.38 22.42 -6.03
C ASN A 12 14.85 22.85 -4.62
N HIS A 13 14.62 24.11 -4.26
CA HIS A 13 14.96 24.74 -2.97
C HIS A 13 14.44 23.96 -1.72
N THR A 14 13.53 22.99 -1.90
CA THR A 14 13.00 22.12 -0.86
C THR A 14 13.76 20.81 -0.67
N GLY A 15 14.75 20.51 -1.52
CA GLY A 15 15.44 19.21 -1.54
C GLY A 15 14.57 18.05 -2.05
N LEU A 16 13.34 18.30 -2.50
CA LEU A 16 12.43 17.27 -3.02
C LEU A 16 12.87 16.85 -4.43
N LYS A 17 13.00 15.54 -4.62
CA LYS A 17 13.31 14.94 -5.91
C LYS A 17 12.03 14.72 -6.71
N ILE A 18 11.73 15.57 -7.68
CA ILE A 18 10.59 15.38 -8.57
C ILE A 18 11.01 14.41 -9.67
N LEU A 19 10.52 13.17 -9.59
CA LEU A 19 10.67 12.17 -10.63
C LEU A 19 9.46 12.24 -11.57
N ARG A 20 9.68 12.06 -12.87
CA ARG A 20 8.59 11.96 -13.85
C ARG A 20 7.81 10.64 -13.64
N PRO A 21 6.53 10.56 -14.05
CA PRO A 21 5.71 9.35 -13.87
C PRO A 21 6.34 8.08 -14.47
N ASP A 22 7.00 8.20 -15.63
CA ASP A 22 7.73 7.10 -16.27
C ASP A 22 8.90 6.60 -15.41
N GLN A 23 9.63 7.50 -14.76
CA GLN A 23 10.74 7.17 -13.86
C GLN A 23 10.25 6.54 -12.56
N ILE A 24 9.14 7.04 -12.01
CA ILE A 24 8.53 6.47 -10.80
C ILE A 24 8.06 5.05 -11.11
N LYS A 25 7.31 4.85 -12.21
CA LYS A 25 6.85 3.53 -12.63
C LYS A 25 8.03 2.57 -12.84
N ALA A 26 9.04 2.96 -13.60
CA ALA A 26 10.23 2.13 -13.82
C ALA A 26 10.98 1.80 -12.52
N GLY A 27 10.94 2.68 -11.53
CA GLY A 27 11.44 2.42 -10.18
C GLY A 27 10.59 1.37 -9.44
N LEU A 28 9.27 1.49 -9.51
CA LEU A 28 8.32 0.53 -8.91
C LEU A 28 8.44 -0.86 -9.55
N ASP A 29 8.62 -0.93 -10.89
CA ASP A 29 8.78 -2.20 -11.64
C ASP A 29 9.96 -3.05 -11.16
N GLN A 30 10.97 -2.42 -10.54
CA GLN A 30 12.12 -3.14 -9.99
C GLN A 30 11.80 -3.92 -8.71
N TYR A 31 10.70 -3.60 -8.03
CA TYR A 31 10.33 -4.15 -6.73
C TYR A 31 8.96 -4.82 -6.71
N VAL A 32 8.03 -4.37 -7.55
CA VAL A 32 6.63 -4.81 -7.54
C VAL A 32 6.30 -5.51 -8.85
N ILE A 33 5.87 -6.77 -8.76
CA ILE A 33 5.45 -7.58 -9.91
C ILE A 33 3.98 -7.28 -10.23
N GLY A 34 3.64 -7.20 -11.52
CA GLY A 34 2.28 -6.89 -11.97
C GLY A 34 1.81 -5.51 -11.53
N GLN A 35 0.53 -5.35 -11.23
CA GLN A 35 -0.08 -4.13 -10.68
C GLN A 35 0.10 -2.90 -11.59
N GLU A 36 0.02 -3.10 -12.91
CA GLU A 36 0.38 -2.07 -13.90
C GLU A 36 -0.45 -0.79 -13.76
N GLU A 37 -1.77 -0.93 -13.60
CA GLU A 37 -2.67 0.21 -13.47
C GLU A 37 -2.42 0.99 -12.16
N ALA A 38 -2.26 0.27 -11.04
CA ALA A 38 -1.94 0.89 -9.77
C ALA A 38 -0.61 1.67 -9.82
N LYS A 39 0.43 1.09 -10.44
CA LYS A 39 1.73 1.76 -10.62
C LYS A 39 1.61 3.03 -11.45
N ILE A 40 0.88 2.99 -12.57
CA ILE A 40 0.66 4.16 -13.43
C ILE A 40 -0.09 5.23 -12.65
N THR A 41 -1.23 4.88 -12.04
CA THR A 41 -2.08 5.83 -11.30
C THR A 41 -1.34 6.48 -10.14
N LEU A 42 -0.63 5.69 -9.33
CA LEU A 42 0.17 6.21 -8.22
C LEU A 42 1.35 7.06 -8.69
N SER A 43 1.99 6.69 -9.80
CA SER A 43 3.09 7.49 -10.36
C SER A 43 2.62 8.85 -10.83
N VAL A 44 1.46 8.93 -11.48
CA VAL A 44 0.86 10.19 -11.94
C VAL A 44 0.38 11.01 -10.73
N ALA A 45 -0.32 10.38 -9.77
CA ALA A 45 -0.82 11.07 -8.59
C ALA A 45 0.31 11.68 -7.76
N ALA A 46 1.39 10.92 -7.51
CA ALA A 46 2.56 11.40 -6.79
C ALA A 46 3.28 12.53 -7.54
N TYR A 47 3.47 12.39 -8.84
CA TYR A 47 4.08 13.44 -9.65
C TYR A 47 3.28 14.74 -9.59
N ASN A 48 1.96 14.68 -9.81
CA ASN A 48 1.08 15.84 -9.77
C ASN A 48 1.07 16.48 -8.36
N HIS A 49 1.05 15.66 -7.31
CA HIS A 49 1.11 16.13 -5.94
C HIS A 49 2.40 16.94 -5.67
N TYR A 50 3.57 16.37 -5.93
CA TYR A 50 4.84 17.05 -5.66
C TYR A 50 5.11 18.23 -6.62
N LYS A 51 4.60 18.17 -7.84
CA LYS A 51 4.61 19.31 -8.75
C LYS A 51 3.79 20.48 -8.19
N ARG A 52 2.55 20.22 -7.74
CA ARG A 52 1.71 21.21 -7.05
C ARG A 52 2.42 21.83 -5.85
N VAL A 53 3.05 21.01 -5.02
CA VAL A 53 3.83 21.45 -3.85
C VAL A 53 4.93 22.42 -4.27
N THR A 54 5.67 22.08 -5.31
CA THR A 54 6.76 22.93 -5.82
C THR A 54 6.27 24.22 -6.44
N ASP A 55 5.22 24.16 -7.25
CA ASP A 55 4.65 25.34 -7.90
C ASP A 55 4.05 26.33 -6.87
N SER A 56 3.41 25.79 -5.81
CA SER A 56 2.91 26.59 -4.68
C SER A 56 4.02 27.32 -3.93
N LEU A 57 5.20 26.70 -3.81
CA LEU A 57 6.37 27.33 -3.14
C LEU A 57 7.05 28.38 -4.01
N LEU A 58 7.01 28.24 -5.33
CA LEU A 58 7.62 29.17 -6.28
C LEU A 58 6.72 30.37 -6.61
N GLY A 59 5.42 30.32 -6.23
CA GLY A 59 4.45 31.39 -6.52
C GLY A 59 4.23 31.64 -8.02
N SER A 60 4.44 30.62 -8.87
CA SER A 60 4.61 30.78 -10.31
C SER A 60 3.35 30.53 -11.17
N GLY A 61 2.18 30.33 -10.57
CA GLY A 61 0.98 29.98 -11.33
C GLY A 61 -0.24 30.83 -11.07
N ASP A 62 -0.93 31.29 -12.16
CA ASP A 62 -2.24 31.96 -12.09
C ASP A 62 -3.38 30.97 -11.75
N VAL A 63 -3.09 29.65 -11.68
CA VAL A 63 -4.07 28.57 -11.41
C VAL A 63 -3.72 27.88 -10.11
N GLU A 64 -4.66 27.87 -9.18
CA GLU A 64 -4.53 27.12 -7.94
C GLU A 64 -4.82 25.63 -8.20
N LEU A 65 -3.82 24.77 -7.92
CA LEU A 65 -3.95 23.32 -8.08
C LEU A 65 -4.49 22.69 -6.77
N GLU A 66 -5.58 21.98 -6.89
CA GLU A 66 -6.19 21.27 -5.74
C GLU A 66 -5.39 20.05 -5.32
N LYS A 67 -5.52 19.70 -4.04
CA LYS A 67 -4.92 18.50 -3.45
C LYS A 67 -5.68 17.26 -3.92
N SER A 68 -4.97 16.24 -4.41
CA SER A 68 -5.55 14.99 -4.87
C SER A 68 -4.96 13.83 -4.04
N ASN A 69 -5.77 13.29 -3.11
CA ASN A 69 -5.41 12.08 -2.39
C ASN A 69 -5.92 10.83 -3.15
N VAL A 70 -5.47 9.64 -2.75
CA VAL A 70 -5.70 8.40 -3.50
C VAL A 70 -6.43 7.37 -2.65
N ILE A 71 -7.43 6.69 -3.22
CA ILE A 71 -7.98 5.43 -2.67
C ILE A 71 -7.35 4.28 -3.43
N LEU A 72 -6.80 3.30 -2.70
CA LEU A 72 -6.18 2.10 -3.25
C LEU A 72 -6.93 0.85 -2.78
N LEU A 73 -7.72 0.28 -3.69
CA LEU A 73 -8.56 -0.89 -3.45
C LEU A 73 -7.79 -2.19 -3.73
N GLY A 74 -8.22 -3.28 -3.12
CA GLY A 74 -7.75 -4.62 -3.48
C GLY A 74 -7.67 -5.57 -2.30
N GLU A 75 -7.66 -6.85 -2.58
CA GLU A 75 -7.66 -7.92 -1.56
C GLU A 75 -6.45 -7.83 -0.62
N THR A 76 -6.59 -8.45 0.54
CA THR A 76 -5.49 -8.56 1.50
C THR A 76 -4.36 -9.40 0.91
N GLY A 77 -3.11 -8.97 1.09
CA GLY A 77 -1.94 -9.71 0.59
C GLY A 77 -1.54 -9.43 -0.86
N CYS A 78 -2.27 -8.57 -1.60
CA CYS A 78 -1.92 -8.20 -2.99
C CYS A 78 -0.83 -7.12 -3.11
N GLY A 79 -0.22 -6.69 -2.00
CA GLY A 79 0.94 -5.79 -2.02
C GLY A 79 0.65 -4.30 -1.94
N LYS A 80 -0.57 -3.84 -1.58
CA LYS A 80 -0.92 -2.41 -1.44
C LYS A 80 0.08 -1.62 -0.60
N THR A 81 0.30 -2.08 0.63
CA THR A 81 1.21 -1.43 1.58
C THR A 81 2.65 -1.39 1.05
N TYR A 82 3.10 -2.49 0.44
CA TYR A 82 4.44 -2.59 -0.12
C TYR A 82 4.63 -1.64 -1.32
N LEU A 83 3.62 -1.51 -2.16
CA LEU A 83 3.62 -0.59 -3.31
C LEU A 83 3.78 0.87 -2.86
N VAL A 84 2.98 1.31 -1.87
CA VAL A 84 3.05 2.69 -1.34
C VAL A 84 4.37 2.94 -0.60
N GLN A 85 4.84 1.97 0.18
CA GLN A 85 6.14 2.07 0.87
C GLN A 85 7.29 2.19 -0.12
N THR A 86 7.24 1.43 -1.22
CA THR A 86 8.25 1.51 -2.29
C THR A 86 8.19 2.85 -2.99
N LEU A 87 7.00 3.38 -3.26
CA LEU A 87 6.81 4.72 -3.82
C LEU A 87 7.47 5.79 -2.94
N ALA A 88 7.20 5.78 -1.62
CA ALA A 88 7.78 6.75 -0.68
C ALA A 88 9.32 6.68 -0.66
N LYS A 89 9.88 5.46 -0.67
CA LYS A 89 11.34 5.25 -0.77
C LYS A 89 11.94 5.79 -2.06
N LEU A 90 11.28 5.61 -3.20
CA LEU A 90 11.75 6.10 -4.49
C LEU A 90 11.75 7.64 -4.55
N LEU A 91 10.77 8.26 -3.90
CA LEU A 91 10.63 9.71 -3.82
C LEU A 91 11.49 10.34 -2.72
N ASP A 92 12.07 9.52 -1.86
CA ASP A 92 12.87 9.95 -0.70
C ASP A 92 12.10 10.87 0.26
N VAL A 93 10.85 10.49 0.57
CA VAL A 93 9.96 11.24 1.47
C VAL A 93 9.59 10.42 2.71
N PRO A 94 9.32 11.07 3.86
CA PRO A 94 8.82 10.39 5.04
C PRO A 94 7.54 9.61 4.76
N PHE A 95 7.42 8.44 5.38
CA PHE A 95 6.27 7.57 5.20
C PHE A 95 5.78 7.02 6.53
N HIS A 96 4.47 7.06 6.73
CA HIS A 96 3.82 6.44 7.88
C HIS A 96 2.58 5.64 7.45
N ILE A 97 2.35 4.52 8.14
CA ILE A 97 1.16 3.69 7.97
C ILE A 97 0.33 3.78 9.24
N GLN A 98 -0.90 4.20 9.10
CA GLN A 98 -1.89 4.24 10.16
C GLN A 98 -2.98 3.19 9.89
N ASP A 99 -3.15 2.28 10.84
CA ASP A 99 -4.24 1.31 10.83
C ASP A 99 -5.53 2.01 11.29
N CYS A 100 -6.51 2.11 10.40
CA CYS A 100 -7.78 2.79 10.67
C CYS A 100 -8.64 2.07 11.71
N THR A 101 -8.43 0.78 11.96
CA THR A 101 -9.18 0.03 12.98
C THR A 101 -8.85 0.47 14.40
N LYS A 102 -7.70 1.11 14.61
CA LYS A 102 -7.24 1.64 15.91
C LYS A 102 -7.71 3.06 16.15
N LEU A 103 -8.25 3.72 15.12
CA LEU A 103 -8.71 5.11 15.23
C LEU A 103 -10.09 5.17 15.90
N THR A 104 -10.24 6.14 16.79
CA THR A 104 -11.51 6.46 17.46
C THR A 104 -11.79 7.94 17.37
N ALA A 105 -13.05 8.33 17.55
CA ALA A 105 -13.39 9.73 17.68
C ALA A 105 -12.72 10.33 18.93
N SER A 106 -12.27 11.57 18.82
CA SER A 106 -11.59 12.29 19.92
C SER A 106 -12.41 12.24 21.22
N GLY A 107 -11.74 11.83 22.31
CA GLY A 107 -12.33 11.72 23.65
C GLY A 107 -12.82 10.32 24.04
N TYR A 108 -12.70 9.32 23.16
CA TYR A 108 -12.99 7.91 23.47
C TYR A 108 -11.71 7.09 23.66
N VAL A 109 -11.85 5.84 24.13
CA VAL A 109 -10.72 4.94 24.33
C VAL A 109 -10.23 4.43 22.97
N GLY A 110 -9.03 4.83 22.56
CA GLY A 110 -8.41 4.50 21.29
C GLY A 110 -7.40 5.58 20.88
N SER A 111 -6.85 5.45 19.66
CA SER A 111 -5.95 6.46 19.11
C SER A 111 -6.75 7.54 18.40
N ASP A 112 -6.45 8.80 18.71
CA ASP A 112 -6.99 9.93 17.96
C ASP A 112 -6.49 9.91 16.52
N VAL A 113 -7.25 10.48 15.57
CA VAL A 113 -6.86 10.53 14.14
C VAL A 113 -5.53 11.26 13.91
N GLU A 114 -5.17 12.20 14.79
CA GLU A 114 -3.90 12.92 14.76
C GLU A 114 -2.67 12.03 15.03
N GLU A 115 -2.86 10.80 15.58
CA GLU A 115 -1.75 9.85 15.80
C GLU A 115 -1.02 9.49 14.49
N CYS A 116 -1.70 9.54 13.33
CA CYS A 116 -1.05 9.32 12.05
C CYS A 116 0.03 10.39 11.74
N LEU A 117 -0.18 11.64 12.19
CA LEU A 117 0.79 12.73 12.03
C LEU A 117 1.94 12.61 13.04
N VAL A 118 1.64 12.16 14.27
CA VAL A 118 2.67 11.86 15.28
C VAL A 118 3.59 10.75 14.77
N GLY A 119 3.01 9.69 14.19
CA GLY A 119 3.78 8.61 13.59
C GLY A 119 4.67 9.07 12.44
N LEU A 120 4.15 9.97 11.59
CA LEU A 120 4.94 10.57 10.51
C LEU A 120 6.10 11.42 11.05
N LEU A 121 5.86 12.24 12.08
CA LEU A 121 6.90 13.03 12.76
C LEU A 121 8.01 12.14 13.36
N ARG A 122 7.64 11.05 14.04
CA ARG A 122 8.61 10.09 14.58
C ARG A 122 9.52 9.52 13.50
N ASN A 123 8.95 9.22 12.32
CA ASN A 123 9.71 8.64 11.20
C ASN A 123 10.67 9.63 10.50
N CYS A 124 10.63 10.91 10.85
CA CYS A 124 11.54 11.95 10.36
C CYS A 124 12.22 12.71 11.50
N ASP A 125 12.45 12.06 12.66
CA ASP A 125 13.14 12.62 13.82
C ASP A 125 12.56 13.97 14.28
N TYR A 126 11.24 14.09 14.27
CA TYR A 126 10.48 15.30 14.60
C TYR A 126 10.83 16.53 13.76
N ASN A 127 11.35 16.32 12.55
CA ASN A 127 11.57 17.40 11.59
C ASN A 127 10.26 17.77 10.91
N ILE A 128 9.61 18.84 11.37
CA ILE A 128 8.31 19.31 10.89
C ILE A 128 8.35 19.59 9.39
N SER A 129 9.38 20.30 8.91
CA SER A 129 9.52 20.67 7.50
C SER A 129 9.62 19.44 6.58
N LYS A 130 10.19 18.31 7.05
CA LYS A 130 10.19 17.06 6.31
C LYS A 130 8.84 16.34 6.40
N ALA A 131 8.22 16.31 7.59
CA ALA A 131 6.94 15.66 7.81
C ALA A 131 5.83 16.23 6.90
N GLU A 132 5.80 17.53 6.71
CA GLU A 132 4.81 18.23 5.90
C GLU A 132 4.83 17.85 4.41
N TYR A 133 5.85 17.15 3.93
CA TYR A 133 5.95 16.60 2.56
C TYR A 133 5.88 15.07 2.50
N GLY A 134 5.51 14.44 3.59
CA GLY A 134 5.44 12.99 3.69
C GLY A 134 4.22 12.37 3.00
N ILE A 135 4.20 11.04 3.05
CA ILE A 135 3.06 10.21 2.63
C ILE A 135 2.50 9.52 3.87
N VAL A 136 1.20 9.65 4.09
CA VAL A 136 0.46 8.90 5.11
C VAL A 136 -0.46 7.90 4.43
N MET A 137 -0.27 6.63 4.73
CA MET A 137 -1.16 5.56 4.30
C MET A 137 -2.13 5.23 5.42
N LEU A 138 -3.41 5.44 5.17
CA LEU A 138 -4.53 5.05 6.03
C LEU A 138 -4.96 3.63 5.60
N ASP A 139 -4.43 2.62 6.29
CA ASP A 139 -4.70 1.21 5.95
C ASP A 139 -5.96 0.70 6.65
N GLU A 140 -6.59 -0.32 6.07
CA GLU A 140 -7.89 -0.85 6.52
C GLU A 140 -9.02 0.20 6.56
N GLY A 141 -9.00 1.15 5.60
CA GLY A 141 -9.98 2.22 5.48
C GLY A 141 -11.42 1.75 5.21
N ASP A 142 -11.60 0.51 4.75
CA ASP A 142 -12.91 -0.12 4.63
C ASP A 142 -13.55 -0.43 5.98
N LYS A 143 -12.76 -0.49 7.07
CA LYS A 143 -13.26 -0.79 8.41
C LYS A 143 -13.92 0.40 9.11
N ILE A 144 -13.65 1.61 8.66
CA ILE A 144 -14.32 2.82 9.15
C ILE A 144 -15.60 3.14 8.37
N ALA A 145 -15.99 2.31 7.38
CA ALA A 145 -17.24 2.45 6.68
C ALA A 145 -18.42 2.23 7.61
N LYS A 146 -19.48 3.03 7.45
CA LYS A 146 -20.74 2.91 8.20
C LYS A 146 -21.39 1.55 7.90
N LYS A 147 -21.74 0.79 8.93
CA LYS A 147 -22.49 -0.46 8.78
C LYS A 147 -23.97 -0.20 9.01
N ASP A 148 -24.78 -0.38 7.97
CA ASP A 148 -26.23 -0.08 7.98
C ASP A 148 -27.12 -1.00 8.86
N GLN A 149 -26.59 -1.79 9.78
CA GLN A 149 -27.37 -2.88 10.41
C GLN A 149 -27.84 -2.67 11.85
N ASN A 150 -27.71 -1.48 12.44
CA ASN A 150 -28.36 -1.26 13.74
C ASN A 150 -29.10 0.08 13.78
N PRO A 151 -30.45 0.05 13.86
CA PRO A 151 -31.26 1.25 14.10
C PRO A 151 -31.18 1.72 15.55
N SER A 152 -30.18 1.32 16.33
CA SER A 152 -29.98 1.83 17.66
C SER A 152 -29.47 3.28 17.61
N ILE A 153 -30.12 4.14 18.33
CA ILE A 153 -29.90 5.59 18.49
C ILE A 153 -28.48 5.91 19.07
N THR A 154 -27.62 4.93 19.24
CA THR A 154 -26.23 5.09 19.67
C THR A 154 -25.38 5.57 18.49
N ARG A 155 -24.84 6.78 18.66
CA ARG A 155 -23.90 7.42 17.76
C ARG A 155 -22.79 6.42 17.37
N ASP A 156 -22.60 6.18 16.09
CA ASP A 156 -21.49 5.32 15.60
C ASP A 156 -20.15 6.01 15.87
N VAL A 157 -19.54 5.64 16.98
CA VAL A 157 -18.32 6.26 17.52
C VAL A 157 -17.08 5.77 16.74
N SER A 158 -17.18 4.65 16.04
CA SER A 158 -16.06 4.00 15.37
C SER A 158 -16.04 4.15 13.84
N GLY A 159 -17.15 4.52 13.23
CA GLY A 159 -17.30 4.63 11.78
C GLY A 159 -17.38 6.09 11.32
N GLU A 160 -18.59 6.64 11.22
CA GLU A 160 -18.83 7.99 10.67
C GLU A 160 -18.07 9.09 11.42
N CYS A 161 -18.01 9.03 12.76
CA CYS A 161 -17.28 10.03 13.54
C CYS A 161 -15.76 10.03 13.26
N VAL A 162 -15.16 8.87 13.00
CA VAL A 162 -13.74 8.77 12.60
C VAL A 162 -13.54 9.37 11.22
N GLN A 163 -14.44 9.07 10.26
CA GLN A 163 -14.37 9.64 8.92
C GLN A 163 -14.47 11.18 8.97
N GLN A 164 -15.39 11.75 9.75
CA GLN A 164 -15.51 13.20 9.93
C GLN A 164 -14.27 13.81 10.59
N SER A 165 -13.64 13.11 11.53
CA SER A 165 -12.41 13.58 12.18
C SER A 165 -11.23 13.56 11.21
N LEU A 166 -11.15 12.55 10.31
CA LEU A 166 -10.14 12.47 9.27
C LEU A 166 -10.25 13.61 8.25
N LEU A 167 -11.44 14.16 7.98
CA LEU A 167 -11.60 15.25 7.02
C LEU A 167 -10.68 16.43 7.33
N LYS A 168 -10.59 16.86 8.60
CA LYS A 168 -9.75 17.98 9.01
C LYS A 168 -8.28 17.80 8.63
N ILE A 169 -7.79 16.56 8.73
CA ILE A 169 -6.39 16.23 8.43
C ILE A 169 -6.18 16.13 6.92
N VAL A 170 -7.13 15.53 6.21
CA VAL A 170 -7.02 15.26 4.79
C VAL A 170 -7.23 16.51 3.94
N GLU A 171 -8.02 17.47 4.41
CA GLU A 171 -8.32 18.73 3.71
C GLU A 171 -7.11 19.65 3.58
N GLY A 172 -6.20 19.63 4.53
CA GLY A 172 -4.98 20.44 4.44
C GLY A 172 -4.92 21.61 5.42
N ASP A 173 -5.36 21.37 6.65
CA ASP A 173 -5.33 22.34 7.74
C ASP A 173 -4.03 22.27 8.56
N ILE A 174 -3.84 23.25 9.44
CA ILE A 174 -2.81 23.21 10.47
C ILE A 174 -3.37 22.46 11.67
N VAL A 175 -2.78 21.31 11.96
CA VAL A 175 -3.20 20.41 13.04
C VAL A 175 -2.17 20.42 14.16
N GLY A 176 -2.60 20.71 15.38
CA GLY A 176 -1.75 20.63 16.57
C GLY A 176 -1.64 19.18 17.06
N VAL A 177 -0.44 18.60 17.05
CA VAL A 177 -0.17 17.25 17.54
C VAL A 177 0.70 17.28 18.80
N GLN A 178 0.45 16.34 19.72
CA GLN A 178 1.27 16.19 20.94
C GLN A 178 2.41 15.19 20.65
N ALA A 179 3.66 15.59 20.88
CA ALA A 179 4.84 14.77 20.60
C ALA A 179 4.90 13.49 21.45
N GLN A 180 4.36 13.49 22.65
CA GLN A 180 4.22 12.33 23.52
C GLN A 180 2.82 11.74 23.35
N GLY A 181 2.72 10.56 22.71
CA GLY A 181 1.46 9.81 22.61
C GLY A 181 0.91 9.50 24.00
N GLY A 182 -0.31 9.90 24.27
CA GLY A 182 -0.99 9.72 25.55
C GLY A 182 -2.26 10.55 25.65
N ARG A 183 -2.94 10.50 26.79
CA ARG A 183 -4.13 11.33 27.03
C ARG A 183 -3.78 12.80 26.83
N LYS A 184 -4.60 13.53 26.04
CA LYS A 184 -4.44 14.96 25.80
C LYS A 184 -4.41 15.71 27.16
N HIS A 185 -3.23 16.19 27.53
CA HIS A 185 -3.10 17.08 28.68
C HIS A 185 -3.36 18.52 28.20
N PRO A 186 -4.23 19.29 28.91
CA PRO A 186 -4.57 20.66 28.50
C PRO A 186 -3.37 21.62 28.37
N TYR A 187 -2.26 21.29 29.02
CA TYR A 187 -1.02 22.10 29.05
C TYR A 187 0.14 21.49 28.27
N ALA A 188 -0.08 20.40 27.49
CA ALA A 188 0.99 19.85 26.68
C ALA A 188 1.25 20.74 25.46
N GLU A 189 2.51 21.00 25.19
CA GLU A 189 2.94 21.71 23.98
C GLU A 189 2.50 20.94 22.75
N CYS A 190 1.73 21.60 21.87
CA CYS A 190 1.31 21.05 20.59
C CYS A 190 2.26 21.51 19.49
N ILE A 191 2.73 20.59 18.69
CA ILE A 191 3.50 20.85 17.47
C ILE A 191 2.51 21.12 16.34
N PRO A 192 2.48 22.31 15.75
CA PRO A 192 1.62 22.58 14.60
C PRO A 192 2.21 21.93 13.34
N ILE A 193 1.40 21.15 12.62
CA ILE A 193 1.76 20.52 11.35
C ILE A 193 0.76 20.98 10.30
N ASN A 194 1.27 21.50 9.18
CA ASN A 194 0.46 21.83 8.02
C ASN A 194 0.31 20.60 7.12
N THR A 195 -0.92 20.08 7.03
CA THR A 195 -1.20 18.85 6.26
C THR A 195 -1.48 19.10 4.77
N LYS A 196 -1.43 20.36 4.32
CA LYS A 196 -1.70 20.75 2.92
C LYS A 196 -0.83 20.00 1.91
N ASN A 197 0.42 19.74 2.27
CA ASN A 197 1.40 19.12 1.37
C ASN A 197 1.69 17.65 1.72
N ILE A 198 0.97 17.05 2.67
CA ILE A 198 1.03 15.61 2.95
C ILE A 198 0.13 14.89 1.94
N LEU A 199 0.64 13.84 1.30
CA LEU A 199 -0.15 12.96 0.43
C LEU A 199 -0.81 11.87 1.29
N PHE A 200 -2.14 11.81 1.27
CA PHE A 200 -2.88 10.74 1.94
C PHE A 200 -3.31 9.66 0.94
N ILE A 201 -3.11 8.40 1.32
CA ILE A 201 -3.52 7.23 0.55
C ILE A 201 -4.39 6.37 1.45
N LEU A 202 -5.70 6.32 1.18
CA LEU A 202 -6.63 5.44 1.87
C LEU A 202 -6.61 4.06 1.22
N SER A 203 -6.29 3.01 1.96
CA SER A 203 -6.28 1.65 1.42
C SER A 203 -7.19 0.71 2.18
N GLY A 204 -7.70 -0.30 1.49
CA GLY A 204 -8.56 -1.31 2.11
C GLY A 204 -8.87 -2.46 1.18
N ALA A 205 -9.43 -3.54 1.75
CA ALA A 205 -9.89 -4.68 0.98
C ALA A 205 -11.25 -4.41 0.34
N PHE A 206 -12.10 -3.59 0.95
CA PHE A 206 -13.46 -3.25 0.50
C PHE A 206 -14.27 -4.49 0.09
N VAL A 207 -14.27 -5.50 0.96
CA VAL A 207 -14.97 -6.78 0.72
C VAL A 207 -16.46 -6.53 0.50
N GLY A 208 -16.99 -7.01 -0.63
CA GLY A 208 -18.39 -6.81 -1.05
C GLY A 208 -18.62 -5.60 -1.97
N ILE A 209 -17.61 -4.78 -2.25
CA ILE A 209 -17.75 -3.68 -3.21
C ILE A 209 -17.99 -4.19 -4.64
N ASP A 210 -17.48 -5.37 -4.96
CA ASP A 210 -17.70 -6.08 -6.21
C ASP A 210 -19.21 -6.37 -6.45
N GLU A 211 -19.96 -6.72 -5.41
CA GLU A 211 -21.40 -6.93 -5.47
C GLU A 211 -22.13 -5.60 -5.75
N ILE A 212 -21.72 -4.51 -5.12
CA ILE A 212 -22.28 -3.17 -5.34
C ILE A 212 -22.04 -2.74 -6.79
N VAL A 213 -20.82 -2.93 -7.31
CA VAL A 213 -20.47 -2.61 -8.69
C VAL A 213 -21.24 -3.48 -9.67
N ALA A 214 -21.33 -4.80 -9.41
CA ALA A 214 -22.10 -5.74 -10.25
C ALA A 214 -23.59 -5.36 -10.30
N ALA A 215 -24.19 -5.05 -9.15
CA ALA A 215 -25.58 -4.60 -9.08
C ALA A 215 -25.83 -3.30 -9.86
N ARG A 216 -24.88 -2.36 -9.83
CA ARG A 216 -24.95 -1.12 -10.59
C ARG A 216 -24.88 -1.37 -12.10
N ILE A 217 -23.97 -2.23 -12.55
CA ILE A 217 -23.79 -2.56 -13.97
C ILE A 217 -24.99 -3.37 -14.45
N GLY A 218 -25.47 -4.36 -13.67
CA GLY A 218 -26.62 -5.18 -14.01
C GLY A 218 -27.92 -4.39 -14.13
N LYS A 219 -28.16 -3.40 -13.28
CA LYS A 219 -29.31 -2.48 -13.41
C LYS A 219 -29.24 -1.61 -14.67
N GLY A 220 -28.05 -1.33 -15.18
CA GLY A 220 -27.85 -0.63 -16.44
C GLY A 220 -28.14 -1.49 -17.68
N ALA A 221 -28.00 -2.82 -17.58
CA ALA A 221 -28.24 -3.77 -18.66
C ALA A 221 -29.73 -4.18 -18.83
N GLN A 222 -30.58 -3.90 -17.85
CA GLN A 222 -32.03 -4.14 -17.93
C GLN A 222 -32.78 -3.08 -18.77
N ARG A 223 -32.13 -2.42 -19.71
CA ARG A 223 -32.81 -1.65 -20.77
C ARG A 223 -33.31 -2.62 -21.83
N ILE A 224 -34.61 -2.99 -21.70
CA ILE A 224 -35.56 -3.41 -22.73
C ILE A 224 -34.89 -3.81 -24.07
N GLY A 225 -34.67 -5.11 -24.27
CA GLY A 225 -34.26 -5.68 -25.55
C GLY A 225 -33.94 -7.16 -25.40
N PHE A 226 -34.70 -7.99 -26.12
CA PHE A 226 -34.57 -9.46 -26.23
C PHE A 226 -33.24 -9.86 -26.93
N THR A 227 -32.09 -9.61 -26.35
CA THR A 227 -30.85 -10.25 -26.80
C THR A 227 -30.05 -10.60 -25.53
N GLY A 228 -30.32 -11.81 -25.01
CA GLY A 228 -29.56 -12.41 -23.93
C GLY A 228 -28.16 -12.77 -24.40
N GLN A 229 -27.24 -11.82 -24.31
CA GLN A 229 -25.83 -12.12 -24.20
C GLN A 229 -25.52 -12.11 -22.72
N THR A 230 -25.49 -13.30 -22.13
CA THR A 230 -24.87 -13.57 -20.82
C THR A 230 -23.41 -13.26 -20.99
N GLU A 231 -22.97 -12.06 -20.58
CA GLU A 231 -21.53 -11.78 -20.43
C GLU A 231 -20.93 -12.83 -19.49
N ALA A 232 -19.76 -13.34 -19.86
CA ALA A 232 -19.03 -14.32 -19.05
C ALA A 232 -18.86 -13.80 -17.62
N PRO A 233 -18.83 -14.66 -16.59
CA PRO A 233 -18.68 -14.26 -15.21
C PRO A 233 -17.43 -13.40 -15.05
N GLN A 234 -17.64 -12.13 -14.72
CA GLN A 234 -16.53 -11.18 -14.55
C GLN A 234 -15.72 -11.57 -13.31
N THR A 235 -14.41 -11.67 -13.44
CA THR A 235 -13.52 -11.94 -12.32
C THR A 235 -13.53 -10.76 -11.36
N LYS A 236 -13.34 -11.02 -10.05
CA LYS A 236 -13.32 -9.97 -9.01
C LYS A 236 -12.37 -8.82 -9.35
N GLY A 237 -11.18 -9.11 -9.87
CA GLY A 237 -10.21 -8.10 -10.30
C GLY A 237 -10.77 -7.14 -11.36
N SER A 238 -11.56 -7.64 -12.33
CA SER A 238 -12.16 -6.80 -13.37
C SER A 238 -13.25 -5.84 -12.84
N LEU A 239 -13.84 -6.12 -11.66
CA LEU A 239 -14.84 -5.26 -11.04
C LEU A 239 -14.21 -4.13 -10.21
N TYR A 240 -13.05 -4.35 -9.58
CA TYR A 240 -12.34 -3.27 -8.86
C TYR A 240 -11.98 -2.11 -9.81
N GLY A 241 -11.56 -2.38 -11.04
CA GLY A 241 -11.29 -1.36 -12.05
C GLY A 241 -12.51 -0.54 -12.51
N LYS A 242 -13.72 -1.00 -12.16
CA LYS A 242 -14.97 -0.31 -12.50
C LYS A 242 -15.59 0.44 -11.32
N VAL A 243 -14.93 0.48 -10.16
CA VAL A 243 -15.39 1.19 -8.97
C VAL A 243 -15.46 2.69 -9.25
N GLN A 244 -16.58 3.28 -8.83
CA GLN A 244 -16.86 4.71 -8.95
C GLN A 244 -17.08 5.33 -7.55
N PRO A 245 -16.93 6.65 -7.37
CA PRO A 245 -17.18 7.32 -6.10
C PRO A 245 -18.51 6.96 -5.43
N ARG A 246 -19.58 6.82 -6.22
CA ARG A 246 -20.89 6.40 -5.71
C ARG A 246 -20.93 5.00 -5.13
N ASP A 247 -20.07 4.08 -5.61
CA ASP A 247 -20.00 2.72 -5.08
C ASP A 247 -19.34 2.72 -3.69
N LEU A 248 -18.33 3.59 -3.49
CA LEU A 248 -17.68 3.81 -2.19
C LEU A 248 -18.63 4.44 -1.17
N ILE A 249 -19.48 5.37 -1.61
CA ILE A 249 -20.55 5.95 -0.77
C ILE A 249 -21.57 4.87 -0.40
N SER A 250 -22.00 4.06 -1.37
CA SER A 250 -22.90 2.93 -1.12
C SER A 250 -22.29 1.85 -0.22
N PHE A 251 -20.97 1.74 -0.20
CA PHE A 251 -20.22 0.85 0.70
C PHE A 251 -20.21 1.36 2.16
N GLY A 252 -20.42 2.67 2.37
CA GLY A 252 -20.50 3.28 3.72
C GLY A 252 -19.46 4.35 4.01
N LEU A 253 -18.69 4.82 3.00
CA LEU A 253 -17.87 6.02 3.15
C LEU A 253 -18.75 7.27 2.99
N ILE A 254 -18.49 8.30 3.80
CA ILE A 254 -19.23 9.57 3.69
C ILE A 254 -18.83 10.32 2.41
N PRO A 255 -19.79 10.99 1.73
CA PRO A 255 -19.54 11.71 0.48
C PRO A 255 -18.40 12.73 0.57
N GLU A 256 -18.28 13.42 1.70
CA GLU A 256 -17.25 14.43 1.96
C GLU A 256 -15.86 13.79 1.94
N LEU A 257 -15.69 12.63 2.58
CA LEU A 257 -14.42 11.92 2.56
C LEU A 257 -14.06 11.42 1.17
N VAL A 258 -15.02 10.81 0.46
CA VAL A 258 -14.83 10.34 -0.92
C VAL A 258 -14.43 11.50 -1.83
N GLY A 259 -15.03 12.68 -1.65
CA GLY A 259 -14.68 13.89 -2.40
C GLY A 259 -13.24 14.37 -2.19
N ARG A 260 -12.61 14.04 -1.03
CA ARG A 260 -11.20 14.38 -0.76
C ARG A 260 -10.20 13.37 -1.29
N PHE A 261 -10.69 12.27 -1.86
CA PHE A 261 -9.91 11.22 -2.51
C PHE A 261 -10.35 11.01 -3.96
N PRO A 262 -10.11 12.00 -4.85
CA PRO A 262 -10.63 11.95 -6.22
C PRO A 262 -9.98 10.88 -7.10
N VAL A 263 -8.80 10.38 -6.72
CA VAL A 263 -8.08 9.34 -7.45
C VAL A 263 -8.41 7.97 -6.85
N VAL A 264 -9.04 7.12 -7.63
CA VAL A 264 -9.36 5.73 -7.24
C VAL A 264 -8.52 4.78 -8.09
N SER A 265 -7.81 3.88 -7.46
CA SER A 265 -7.00 2.84 -8.10
C SER A 265 -7.20 1.50 -7.40
N HIS A 266 -6.78 0.44 -8.04
CA HIS A 266 -6.89 -0.91 -7.48
C HIS A 266 -5.63 -1.72 -7.72
N VAL A 267 -5.42 -2.74 -6.90
CA VAL A 267 -4.43 -3.80 -7.12
C VAL A 267 -5.15 -5.09 -7.46
N ASP A 268 -4.60 -5.81 -8.43
CA ASP A 268 -5.15 -7.09 -8.87
C ASP A 268 -4.83 -8.21 -7.88
N PRO A 269 -5.69 -9.24 -7.79
CA PRO A 269 -5.37 -10.49 -7.11
C PRO A 269 -4.11 -11.13 -7.70
N LEU A 270 -3.30 -11.77 -6.84
CA LEU A 270 -2.08 -12.43 -7.27
C LEU A 270 -2.38 -13.90 -7.57
N ASP A 271 -2.13 -14.32 -8.80
CA ASP A 271 -2.15 -15.73 -9.19
C ASP A 271 -0.84 -16.44 -8.78
N THR A 272 -0.82 -17.76 -8.87
CA THR A 272 0.36 -18.59 -8.53
C THR A 272 1.58 -18.19 -9.35
N LYS A 273 1.39 -17.79 -10.61
CA LYS A 273 2.48 -17.35 -11.48
C LYS A 273 3.08 -16.03 -11.01
N ALA A 274 2.24 -15.07 -10.62
CA ALA A 274 2.72 -13.81 -10.03
C ALA A 274 3.46 -14.04 -8.71
N LEU A 275 3.01 -14.99 -7.88
CA LEU A 275 3.69 -15.38 -6.65
C LEU A 275 5.08 -16.00 -6.91
N GLU A 276 5.23 -16.84 -7.94
CA GLU A 276 6.55 -17.35 -8.38
C GLU A 276 7.48 -16.22 -8.81
N GLN A 277 6.96 -15.25 -9.58
CA GLN A 277 7.75 -14.08 -10.00
C GLN A 277 8.17 -13.23 -8.81
N ILE A 278 7.28 -13.02 -7.83
CA ILE A 278 7.60 -12.28 -6.59
C ILE A 278 8.74 -12.94 -5.81
N LEU A 279 8.86 -14.26 -5.85
CA LEU A 279 9.95 -14.98 -5.18
C LEU A 279 11.33 -14.70 -5.81
N THR A 280 11.40 -14.40 -7.11
CA THR A 280 12.65 -14.45 -7.90
C THR A 280 13.04 -13.14 -8.60
N GLU A 281 12.08 -12.40 -9.15
CA GLU A 281 12.37 -11.30 -10.07
C GLU A 281 12.71 -9.97 -9.37
N PRO A 282 12.01 -9.51 -8.32
CA PRO A 282 12.27 -8.24 -7.68
C PRO A 282 13.72 -8.10 -7.22
N LYS A 283 14.23 -6.87 -7.14
CA LYS A 283 15.59 -6.61 -6.62
C LYS A 283 15.83 -7.21 -5.25
N ASN A 284 14.82 -7.18 -4.39
CA ASN A 284 14.83 -7.73 -3.04
C ASN A 284 13.98 -9.00 -2.91
N ALA A 285 13.88 -9.80 -3.98
CA ALA A 285 13.18 -11.08 -3.98
C ALA A 285 13.67 -11.98 -2.85
N LEU A 286 12.76 -12.76 -2.24
CA LEU A 286 13.09 -13.61 -1.10
C LEU A 286 14.21 -14.60 -1.43
N VAL A 287 14.18 -15.22 -2.59
CA VAL A 287 15.25 -16.11 -3.05
C VAL A 287 16.61 -15.40 -3.05
N ARG A 288 16.68 -14.18 -3.58
CA ARG A 288 17.92 -13.41 -3.61
C ARG A 288 18.44 -13.06 -2.21
N GLN A 289 17.54 -12.82 -1.26
CA GLN A 289 17.92 -12.56 0.13
C GLN A 289 18.58 -13.77 0.76
N TYR A 290 17.99 -14.98 0.61
CA TYR A 290 18.58 -16.22 1.14
C TYR A 290 19.87 -16.62 0.41
N VAL A 291 19.94 -16.40 -0.90
CA VAL A 291 21.19 -16.60 -1.66
C VAL A 291 22.30 -15.74 -1.08
N ALA A 292 22.05 -14.44 -0.88
CA ALA A 292 23.07 -13.53 -0.33
C ALA A 292 23.48 -13.91 1.12
N LEU A 293 22.53 -14.39 1.94
CA LEU A 293 22.82 -14.85 3.29
C LEU A 293 23.77 -16.06 3.30
N LEU A 294 23.49 -17.10 2.48
CA LEU A 294 24.31 -18.31 2.41
C LEU A 294 25.64 -18.09 1.66
N GLU A 295 25.67 -17.17 0.70
CA GLU A 295 26.92 -16.76 0.06
C GLU A 295 27.90 -16.15 1.04
N SER A 296 27.43 -15.43 2.09
CA SER A 296 28.28 -14.91 3.15
C SER A 296 28.94 -16.01 3.97
N ASP A 297 28.33 -17.20 4.06
CA ASP A 297 28.87 -18.40 4.70
C ASP A 297 29.70 -19.27 3.72
N GLY A 298 29.86 -18.83 2.45
CA GLY A 298 30.59 -19.54 1.41
C GLY A 298 29.80 -20.67 0.74
N ILE A 299 28.47 -20.71 0.90
CA ILE A 299 27.58 -21.72 0.32
C ILE A 299 26.74 -21.10 -0.81
N ARG A 300 26.78 -21.71 -1.97
CA ARG A 300 25.89 -21.38 -3.09
C ARG A 300 24.54 -22.03 -2.88
N LEU A 301 23.47 -21.23 -2.81
CA LEU A 301 22.09 -21.71 -2.75
C LEU A 301 21.45 -21.69 -4.14
N ASP A 302 20.74 -22.76 -4.49
CA ASP A 302 19.96 -22.88 -5.72
C ASP A 302 18.57 -23.46 -5.44
N PHE A 303 17.55 -22.91 -6.11
CA PHE A 303 16.17 -23.40 -6.04
C PHE A 303 15.78 -24.00 -7.39
N ASP A 304 15.25 -25.21 -7.39
CA ASP A 304 14.67 -25.74 -8.61
C ASP A 304 13.28 -25.13 -8.87
N ARG A 305 12.84 -25.21 -10.13
CA ARG A 305 11.55 -24.66 -10.53
C ARG A 305 10.36 -25.29 -9.79
N LYS A 306 10.47 -26.59 -9.43
CA LYS A 306 9.42 -27.28 -8.67
C LYS A 306 9.32 -26.80 -7.25
N ALA A 307 10.45 -26.44 -6.62
CA ALA A 307 10.46 -25.83 -5.29
C ALA A 307 9.76 -24.47 -5.28
N LEU A 308 10.08 -23.62 -6.25
CA LEU A 308 9.44 -22.29 -6.37
C LEU A 308 7.94 -22.40 -6.61
N HIS A 309 7.53 -23.32 -7.48
CA HIS A 309 6.13 -23.60 -7.75
C HIS A 309 5.39 -24.10 -6.50
N ALA A 310 5.94 -25.08 -5.79
CA ALA A 310 5.34 -25.61 -4.56
C ALA A 310 5.17 -24.52 -3.46
N ILE A 311 6.15 -23.63 -3.31
CA ILE A 311 6.07 -22.49 -2.39
C ILE A 311 4.95 -21.53 -2.81
N ALA A 312 4.87 -21.20 -4.10
CA ALA A 312 3.86 -20.28 -4.63
C ALA A 312 2.43 -20.88 -4.55
N GLU A 313 2.28 -22.16 -4.85
CA GLU A 313 1.02 -22.90 -4.74
C GLU A 313 0.52 -22.92 -3.29
N ARG A 314 1.39 -23.26 -2.33
CA ARG A 314 1.06 -23.23 -0.92
C ARG A 314 0.69 -21.85 -0.40
N ALA A 315 1.33 -20.80 -0.91
CA ALA A 315 0.99 -19.42 -0.60
C ALA A 315 -0.39 -19.03 -1.16
N SER A 316 -0.71 -19.46 -2.38
CA SER A 316 -2.01 -19.26 -3.00
C SER A 316 -3.14 -19.94 -2.20
N GLU A 317 -2.94 -21.21 -1.79
CA GLU A 317 -3.90 -21.95 -0.97
C GLU A 317 -4.18 -21.31 0.40
N SER A 318 -3.20 -20.63 0.98
CA SER A 318 -3.34 -19.98 2.29
C SER A 318 -4.35 -18.81 2.30
N GLY A 319 -4.76 -18.29 1.13
CA GLY A 319 -5.67 -17.16 0.99
C GLY A 319 -5.09 -15.82 1.48
N THR A 320 -3.80 -15.76 1.87
CA THR A 320 -3.15 -14.55 2.37
C THR A 320 -2.19 -13.93 1.35
N GLY A 321 -2.17 -14.46 0.13
CA GLY A 321 -1.41 -13.94 -1.00
C GLY A 321 0.10 -13.87 -0.72
N ALA A 322 0.75 -12.80 -1.16
CA ALA A 322 2.19 -12.64 -1.00
C ALA A 322 2.69 -12.61 0.46
N ARG A 323 1.81 -12.32 1.43
CA ARG A 323 2.18 -12.36 2.87
C ARG A 323 2.62 -13.75 3.32
N ALA A 324 2.00 -14.81 2.77
CA ALA A 324 2.35 -16.18 3.09
C ALA A 324 3.76 -16.59 2.63
N LEU A 325 4.23 -16.01 1.51
CA LEU A 325 5.50 -16.41 0.89
C LEU A 325 6.67 -16.37 1.87
N ARG A 326 6.76 -15.30 2.68
CA ARG A 326 7.83 -15.17 3.65
C ARG A 326 7.76 -16.24 4.73
N GLY A 327 6.58 -16.47 5.31
CA GLY A 327 6.42 -17.49 6.36
C GLY A 327 6.68 -18.92 5.86
N ILE A 328 6.34 -19.20 4.60
CA ILE A 328 6.64 -20.49 3.96
C ILE A 328 8.14 -20.62 3.73
N MET A 329 8.79 -19.60 3.16
CA MET A 329 10.24 -19.58 2.95
C MET A 329 11.03 -19.72 4.25
N GLU A 330 10.62 -19.04 5.33
CA GLU A 330 11.25 -19.18 6.65
C GLU A 330 11.20 -20.64 7.16
N ARG A 331 10.07 -21.33 6.98
CA ARG A 331 9.93 -22.74 7.36
C ARG A 331 10.83 -23.65 6.53
N VAL A 332 10.85 -23.48 5.21
CA VAL A 332 11.68 -24.26 4.29
C VAL A 332 13.17 -24.07 4.59
N MET A 333 13.56 -22.83 4.89
CA MET A 333 14.96 -22.46 5.07
C MET A 333 15.49 -22.65 6.49
N ARG A 334 14.63 -22.80 7.50
CA ARG A 334 15.01 -22.87 8.92
C ARG A 334 16.12 -23.87 9.19
N ASP A 335 15.91 -25.13 8.85
CA ASP A 335 16.86 -26.22 9.17
C ASP A 335 18.10 -26.16 8.29
N ILE A 336 17.95 -25.65 7.06
CA ILE A 336 19.05 -25.40 6.15
C ILE A 336 19.96 -24.30 6.70
N MET A 337 19.38 -23.18 7.11
CA MET A 337 20.13 -22.06 7.70
C MET A 337 20.81 -22.44 9.02
N PHE A 338 20.18 -23.31 9.81
CA PHE A 338 20.77 -23.84 11.05
C PHE A 338 21.99 -24.69 10.80
N THR A 339 21.99 -25.54 9.76
CA THR A 339 23.08 -26.47 9.47
C THR A 339 24.14 -25.90 8.52
N ALA A 340 23.81 -24.88 7.74
CA ALA A 340 24.66 -24.34 6.69
C ALA A 340 26.08 -23.93 7.19
N PRO A 341 26.24 -23.19 8.31
CA PRO A 341 27.58 -22.81 8.78
C PRO A 341 28.46 -24.04 9.11
N LEU A 342 27.88 -25.10 9.66
CA LEU A 342 28.60 -26.34 9.93
C LEU A 342 28.99 -27.05 8.63
N LEU A 343 28.08 -27.13 7.67
CA LEU A 343 28.33 -27.73 6.35
C LEU A 343 29.42 -26.99 5.59
N ALA A 344 29.47 -25.66 5.71
CA ALA A 344 30.55 -24.84 5.13
C ALA A 344 31.91 -25.24 5.69
N THR A 345 32.05 -25.46 7.00
CA THR A 345 33.31 -25.89 7.63
C THR A 345 33.73 -27.30 7.20
N GLN A 346 32.75 -28.15 6.81
CA GLN A 346 32.98 -29.48 6.28
C GLN A 346 33.31 -29.51 4.77
N GLY A 347 33.35 -28.31 4.14
CA GLY A 347 33.72 -28.16 2.72
C GLY A 347 32.53 -28.27 1.74
N GLN A 348 31.29 -28.27 2.20
CA GLN A 348 30.14 -28.21 1.32
C GLN A 348 30.00 -26.81 0.71
N LYS A 349 30.00 -26.74 -0.61
CA LYS A 349 30.02 -25.47 -1.36
C LYS A 349 28.67 -25.09 -1.98
N SER A 350 27.69 -25.99 -1.97
CA SER A 350 26.40 -25.73 -2.57
C SER A 350 25.27 -26.51 -1.92
N ILE A 351 24.10 -25.89 -1.83
CA ILE A 351 22.84 -26.52 -1.40
C ILE A 351 21.80 -26.25 -2.48
N ARG A 352 21.02 -27.28 -2.82
CA ARG A 352 19.93 -27.19 -3.79
C ARG A 352 18.61 -27.54 -3.13
N ILE A 353 17.65 -26.63 -3.24
CA ILE A 353 16.27 -26.83 -2.73
C ILE A 353 15.43 -27.41 -3.86
N THR A 354 14.82 -28.56 -3.58
CA THR A 354 13.95 -29.27 -4.52
C THR A 354 12.51 -29.22 -4.06
N GLY A 355 11.55 -29.52 -4.96
CA GLY A 355 10.13 -29.63 -4.60
C GLY A 355 9.90 -30.60 -3.41
N LYS A 356 10.63 -31.73 -3.36
CA LYS A 356 10.58 -32.67 -2.24
C LYS A 356 11.04 -32.05 -0.92
N THR A 357 12.09 -31.23 -0.96
CA THR A 357 12.58 -30.51 0.23
C THR A 357 11.49 -29.58 0.79
N VAL A 358 10.77 -28.90 -0.08
CA VAL A 358 9.66 -28.01 0.31
C VAL A 358 8.51 -28.82 0.91
N GLU A 359 8.09 -29.90 0.26
CA GLU A 359 7.01 -30.77 0.75
C GLU A 359 7.31 -31.32 2.15
N LEU A 360 8.52 -31.87 2.37
CA LEU A 360 8.95 -32.37 3.67
C LEU A 360 8.92 -31.28 4.75
N ALA A 361 9.51 -30.11 4.49
CA ALA A 361 9.55 -29.01 5.43
C ALA A 361 8.14 -28.47 5.81
N LEU A 362 7.14 -28.68 4.96
CA LEU A 362 5.77 -28.25 5.19
C LEU A 362 4.86 -29.33 5.79
N GLN A 363 5.23 -30.63 5.69
CA GLN A 363 4.51 -31.75 6.28
C GLN A 363 4.70 -31.87 7.80
N ASP A 364 5.87 -31.51 8.32
CA ASP A 364 6.19 -31.58 9.76
C ASP A 364 5.43 -30.56 10.62
N SER A 365 4.46 -29.84 10.05
CA SER A 365 3.72 -28.73 10.70
C SER A 365 2.18 -28.92 10.68
N ALA A 366 1.67 -30.13 10.38
CA ALA A 366 0.24 -30.46 10.38
C ALA A 366 -0.23 -31.05 11.71
#